data_60824cfdcfaca2ee5b806c49796a3323
#
_entry.id   60824cfdcfaca2ee5b806c49796a3323
#
_cell.length_a   1.000
_cell.length_b   1.000
_cell.length_c   1.000
_cell.angle_alpha   90.00
_cell.angle_beta   90.00
_cell.angle_gamma   90.00
#
_symmetry.space_group_name_H-M   'P 1'
#
loop_
_entity.id
_entity.type
_entity.pdbx_description
1 polymer ?
#
loop_
_entity_poly.entity_id
_entity_poly.type
_entity_poly.pdbx_seq_one_letter_code
_entity_poly.pdbx_strand_id
1 'polypeptide(L)'
;MTESQKGKSASNGKAEVLKILTENLTAGAKVAKRLLWSCERVAHLLPLDAKKVDQLTDEQEESFDALLLRFNSLTAMVQDHITRGILTLEEEDVSKKSQRDRRVLMERLGALKPELHFGTLAELRNRIAHFYPDESAKQAEILNEVHGRSKDLIEGYNEALRYADQKFFGNKLDLHPIVVPSVPECGRT
;
A
#
# COMPACT_ATOMS: atom_id res chain seq x y z
N MET A 1 -10.16 38.72 -16.35
CA MET A 1 -9.20 38.09 -15.41
C MET A 1 -7.82 38.15 -16.05
N THR A 2 -6.89 38.84 -15.41
CA THR A 2 -5.53 39.07 -15.93
C THR A 2 -4.68 37.80 -15.77
N GLU A 3 -3.71 37.59 -16.69
CA GLU A 3 -2.77 36.44 -16.64
C GLU A 3 -2.09 36.27 -15.27
N SER A 4 -1.85 37.36 -14.56
CA SER A 4 -1.27 37.36 -13.19
C SER A 4 -2.19 36.68 -12.15
N GLN A 5 -3.50 36.72 -12.32
CA GLN A 5 -4.45 36.04 -11.41
C GLN A 5 -4.57 34.55 -11.70
N LYS A 6 -4.46 34.12 -12.96
CA LYS A 6 -4.40 32.71 -13.35
C LYS A 6 -3.14 32.01 -12.83
N GLY A 7 -1.98 32.66 -12.92
CA GLY A 7 -0.72 32.11 -12.42
C GLY A 7 -0.70 31.90 -10.90
N LYS A 8 -1.26 32.84 -10.14
CA LYS A 8 -1.38 32.71 -8.66
C LYS A 8 -2.35 31.60 -8.24
N SER A 9 -3.46 31.40 -8.98
CA SER A 9 -4.43 30.34 -8.67
C SER A 9 -3.86 28.94 -8.95
N ALA A 10 -3.12 28.75 -10.07
CA ALA A 10 -2.49 27.49 -10.42
C ALA A 10 -1.35 27.12 -9.44
N SER A 11 -0.53 28.11 -9.05
CA SER A 11 0.52 27.92 -8.04
C SER A 11 -0.03 27.51 -6.67
N ASN A 12 -1.14 28.11 -6.25
CA ASN A 12 -1.79 27.78 -4.98
C ASN A 12 -2.40 26.37 -5.00
N GLY A 13 -2.96 25.94 -6.13
CA GLY A 13 -3.48 24.59 -6.31
C GLY A 13 -2.39 23.52 -6.23
N LYS A 14 -1.23 23.76 -6.87
CA LYS A 14 -0.10 22.84 -6.83
C LYS A 14 0.49 22.70 -5.40
N ALA A 15 0.61 23.81 -4.68
CA ALA A 15 1.10 23.81 -3.30
C ALA A 15 0.17 22.99 -2.37
N GLU A 16 -1.14 23.11 -2.55
CA GLU A 16 -2.11 22.33 -1.77
C GLU A 16 -2.02 20.83 -2.07
N VAL A 17 -1.88 20.43 -3.35
CA VAL A 17 -1.70 19.02 -3.72
C VAL A 17 -0.39 18.46 -3.13
N LEU A 18 0.70 19.21 -3.15
CA LEU A 18 1.97 18.81 -2.52
C LEU A 18 1.82 18.60 -1.01
N LYS A 19 1.11 19.49 -0.33
CA LYS A 19 0.82 19.34 1.11
C LYS A 19 0.03 18.06 1.39
N ILE A 20 -1.07 17.84 0.67
CA ILE A 20 -1.90 16.65 0.83
C ILE A 20 -1.10 15.37 0.52
N LEU A 21 -0.26 15.38 -0.53
CA LEU A 21 0.60 14.24 -0.84
C LEU A 21 1.59 13.96 0.28
N THR A 22 2.21 14.98 0.88
CA THR A 22 3.12 14.83 2.03
C THR A 22 2.40 14.20 3.23
N GLU A 23 1.19 14.66 3.54
CA GLU A 23 0.37 14.11 4.62
C GLU A 23 0.03 12.63 4.36
N ASN A 24 -0.35 12.28 3.12
CA ASN A 24 -0.66 10.91 2.73
C ASN A 24 0.58 10.00 2.77
N LEU A 25 1.74 10.47 2.31
CA LEU A 25 2.99 9.73 2.40
C LEU A 25 3.40 9.51 3.86
N THR A 26 3.27 10.53 4.71
CA THR A 26 3.56 10.43 6.15
C THR A 26 2.64 9.42 6.85
N ALA A 27 1.35 9.45 6.56
CA ALA A 27 0.40 8.49 7.08
C ALA A 27 0.68 7.07 6.55
N GLY A 28 1.01 6.95 5.26
CA GLY A 28 1.40 5.70 4.61
C GLY A 28 2.62 5.05 5.27
N ALA A 29 3.64 5.83 5.60
CA ALA A 29 4.82 5.35 6.33
C ALA A 29 4.45 4.71 7.67
N LYS A 30 3.56 5.36 8.43
CA LYS A 30 3.08 4.82 9.71
C LYS A 30 2.32 3.50 9.55
N VAL A 31 1.46 3.42 8.52
CA VAL A 31 0.68 2.20 8.25
C VAL A 31 1.59 1.09 7.75
N ALA A 32 2.52 1.37 6.83
CA ALA A 32 3.48 0.38 6.30
C ALA A 32 4.36 -0.20 7.41
N LYS A 33 4.87 0.64 8.32
CA LYS A 33 5.63 0.19 9.49
C LYS A 33 4.81 -0.71 10.42
N ARG A 34 3.55 -0.36 10.66
CA ARG A 34 2.64 -1.18 11.46
C ARG A 34 2.26 -2.49 10.77
N LEU A 35 2.11 -2.48 9.43
CA LEU A 35 1.87 -3.69 8.65
C LEU A 35 3.05 -4.66 8.78
N LEU A 36 4.28 -4.18 8.61
CA LEU A 36 5.49 -4.99 8.82
C LEU A 36 5.51 -5.62 10.20
N TRP A 37 5.23 -4.84 11.25
CA TRP A 37 5.15 -5.34 12.61
C TRP A 37 4.04 -6.40 12.81
N SER A 38 2.88 -6.24 12.14
CA SER A 38 1.84 -7.28 12.17
C SER A 38 2.30 -8.57 11.50
N CYS A 39 3.03 -8.48 10.37
CA CYS A 39 3.59 -9.65 9.70
C CYS A 39 4.55 -10.41 10.62
N GLU A 40 5.46 -9.70 11.29
CA GLU A 40 6.41 -10.29 12.23
C GLU A 40 5.70 -11.00 13.39
N ARG A 41 4.63 -10.39 13.91
CA ARG A 41 3.86 -10.92 15.04
C ARG A 41 3.19 -12.27 14.73
N VAL A 42 2.66 -12.45 13.51
CA VAL A 42 1.94 -13.67 13.12
C VAL A 42 2.82 -14.69 12.40
N ALA A 43 4.06 -14.35 12.04
CA ALA A 43 4.93 -15.18 11.21
C ALA A 43 5.14 -16.61 11.76
N HIS A 44 5.21 -16.76 13.07
CA HIS A 44 5.41 -18.05 13.73
C HIS A 44 4.20 -18.99 13.67
N LEU A 45 3.01 -18.47 13.32
CA LEU A 45 1.77 -19.24 13.17
C LEU A 45 1.58 -19.79 11.76
N LEU A 46 2.31 -19.25 10.78
CA LEU A 46 2.16 -19.54 9.37
C LEU A 46 3.04 -20.74 8.92
N PRO A 47 2.64 -21.49 7.90
CA PRO A 47 1.39 -21.36 7.18
C PRO A 47 0.19 -21.93 7.95
N LEU A 48 -0.97 -21.29 7.77
CA LEU A 48 -2.25 -21.78 8.31
C LEU A 48 -2.88 -22.81 7.35
N ASP A 49 -3.61 -23.74 7.93
CA ASP A 49 -4.63 -24.57 7.30
C ASP A 49 -5.95 -24.41 8.06
N ALA A 50 -7.04 -25.04 7.58
CA ALA A 50 -8.35 -24.93 8.20
C ALA A 50 -8.34 -25.34 9.70
N LYS A 51 -7.64 -26.44 10.03
CA LYS A 51 -7.54 -26.93 11.41
C LYS A 51 -6.82 -25.95 12.34
N LYS A 52 -5.75 -25.31 11.85
CA LYS A 52 -5.01 -24.30 12.62
C LYS A 52 -5.85 -23.04 12.82
N VAL A 53 -6.66 -22.64 11.81
CA VAL A 53 -7.60 -21.52 11.94
C VAL A 53 -8.59 -21.79 13.05
N ASP A 54 -9.21 -22.98 13.07
CA ASP A 54 -10.16 -23.38 14.13
C ASP A 54 -9.54 -23.47 15.54
N GLN A 55 -8.22 -23.45 15.65
CA GLN A 55 -7.46 -23.56 16.91
C GLN A 55 -6.79 -22.24 17.31
N LEU A 56 -7.00 -21.15 16.57
CA LEU A 56 -6.46 -19.85 16.94
C LEU A 56 -7.07 -19.41 18.27
N THR A 57 -6.25 -18.80 19.10
CA THR A 57 -6.74 -18.11 20.31
C THR A 57 -7.27 -16.73 19.94
N ASP A 58 -8.13 -16.15 20.78
CA ASP A 58 -8.68 -14.80 20.58
C ASP A 58 -7.57 -13.75 20.32
N GLU A 59 -6.44 -13.84 21.03
CA GLU A 59 -5.28 -12.94 20.80
C GLU A 59 -4.60 -13.14 19.45
N GLN A 60 -4.60 -14.38 18.95
CA GLN A 60 -4.04 -14.69 17.62
C GLN A 60 -4.99 -14.19 16.54
N GLU A 61 -6.30 -14.36 16.70
CA GLU A 61 -7.31 -13.80 15.80
C GLU A 61 -7.23 -12.28 15.73
N GLU A 62 -7.18 -11.58 16.87
CA GLU A 62 -6.96 -10.12 16.90
C GLU A 62 -5.66 -9.69 16.17
N SER A 63 -4.63 -10.52 16.23
CA SER A 63 -3.37 -10.24 15.55
C SER A 63 -3.51 -10.36 14.04
N PHE A 64 -4.28 -11.32 13.54
CA PHE A 64 -4.63 -11.45 12.14
C PHE A 64 -5.59 -10.34 11.67
N ASP A 65 -6.58 -9.98 12.48
CA ASP A 65 -7.48 -8.85 12.19
C ASP A 65 -6.69 -7.54 12.03
N ALA A 66 -5.71 -7.31 12.91
CA ALA A 66 -4.82 -6.17 12.79
C ALA A 66 -3.96 -6.23 11.51
N LEU A 67 -3.52 -7.41 11.07
CA LEU A 67 -2.81 -7.59 9.80
C LEU A 67 -3.72 -7.23 8.63
N LEU A 68 -4.93 -7.78 8.57
CA LEU A 68 -5.91 -7.52 7.51
C LEU A 68 -6.28 -6.04 7.43
N LEU A 69 -6.56 -5.41 8.56
CA LEU A 69 -6.88 -3.98 8.63
C LEU A 69 -5.74 -3.11 8.08
N ARG A 70 -4.50 -3.40 8.45
CA ARG A 70 -3.32 -2.63 8.03
C ARG A 70 -2.99 -2.84 6.55
N PHE A 71 -3.15 -4.07 6.05
CA PHE A 71 -3.03 -4.38 4.64
C PHE A 71 -4.06 -3.60 3.81
N ASN A 72 -5.33 -3.64 4.19
CA ASN A 72 -6.40 -2.90 3.54
C ASN A 72 -6.15 -1.39 3.56
N SER A 73 -5.73 -0.86 4.71
CA SER A 73 -5.46 0.57 4.88
C SER A 73 -4.30 1.03 3.98
N LEU A 74 -3.19 0.29 3.93
CA LEU A 74 -2.05 0.66 3.08
C LEU A 74 -2.39 0.54 1.60
N THR A 75 -3.12 -0.51 1.20
CA THR A 75 -3.59 -0.67 -0.20
C THR A 75 -4.44 0.53 -0.62
N ALA A 76 -5.42 0.94 0.21
CA ALA A 76 -6.25 2.10 -0.06
C ALA A 76 -5.42 3.39 -0.15
N MET A 77 -4.46 3.60 0.75
CA MET A 77 -3.61 4.79 0.72
C MET A 77 -2.77 4.88 -0.54
N VAL A 78 -2.12 3.80 -0.96
CA VAL A 78 -1.33 3.78 -2.20
C VAL A 78 -2.24 3.97 -3.41
N GLN A 79 -3.32 3.19 -3.49
CA GLN A 79 -4.20 3.11 -4.65
C GLN A 79 -5.03 4.38 -4.88
N ASP A 80 -5.56 4.98 -3.80
CA ASP A 80 -6.53 6.07 -3.92
C ASP A 80 -5.91 7.44 -3.62
N HIS A 81 -5.08 7.56 -2.58
CA HIS A 81 -4.59 8.85 -2.12
C HIS A 81 -3.24 9.23 -2.72
N ILE A 82 -2.22 8.37 -2.57
CA ILE A 82 -0.86 8.65 -3.05
C ILE A 82 -0.84 8.68 -4.58
N THR A 83 -1.42 7.65 -5.22
CA THR A 83 -1.53 7.58 -6.69
C THR A 83 -2.22 8.82 -7.26
N ARG A 84 -3.34 9.25 -6.67
CA ARG A 84 -4.06 10.46 -7.13
C ARG A 84 -3.19 11.71 -6.99
N GLY A 85 -2.51 11.86 -5.86
CA GLY A 85 -1.62 13.00 -5.62
C GLY A 85 -0.49 13.07 -6.64
N ILE A 86 0.21 11.95 -6.89
CA ILE A 86 1.30 11.87 -7.88
C ILE A 86 0.78 12.18 -9.28
N LEU A 87 -0.28 11.53 -9.74
CA LEU A 87 -0.82 11.73 -11.08
C LEU A 87 -1.34 13.16 -11.30
N THR A 88 -1.92 13.78 -10.27
CA THR A 88 -2.36 15.19 -10.35
C THR A 88 -1.15 16.12 -10.52
N LEU A 89 -0.03 15.86 -9.83
CA LEU A 89 1.21 16.64 -9.97
C LEU A 89 1.92 16.41 -11.31
N GLU A 90 1.70 15.25 -11.93
CA GLU A 90 2.13 14.93 -13.31
C GLU A 90 1.15 15.44 -14.37
N GLU A 91 0.17 16.27 -13.97
CA GLU A 91 -0.82 16.90 -14.87
C GLU A 91 -1.70 15.88 -15.63
N GLU A 92 -1.82 14.65 -15.10
CA GLU A 92 -2.70 13.62 -15.65
C GLU A 92 -4.15 13.84 -15.21
N ASP A 93 -5.11 13.78 -16.12
CA ASP A 93 -6.52 13.81 -15.77
C ASP A 93 -6.94 12.50 -15.14
N VAL A 94 -7.08 12.51 -13.81
CA VAL A 94 -7.48 11.34 -13.01
C VAL A 94 -8.99 11.22 -12.81
N SER A 95 -9.76 12.23 -13.21
CA SER A 95 -11.20 12.34 -12.87
C SER A 95 -12.05 11.23 -13.49
N LYS A 96 -11.68 10.78 -14.69
CA LYS A 96 -12.40 9.75 -15.47
C LYS A 96 -11.65 8.42 -15.57
N LYS A 97 -10.47 8.30 -14.95
CA LYS A 97 -9.66 7.09 -15.04
C LYS A 97 -10.06 6.07 -13.97
N SER A 98 -10.22 4.82 -14.41
CA SER A 98 -10.41 3.69 -13.49
C SER A 98 -9.18 3.48 -12.60
N GLN A 99 -9.31 2.72 -11.52
CA GLN A 99 -8.16 2.36 -10.68
C GLN A 99 -7.09 1.60 -11.47
N ARG A 100 -7.50 0.74 -12.41
CA ARG A 100 -6.61 0.02 -13.31
C ARG A 100 -5.80 0.99 -14.19
N ASP A 101 -6.46 1.98 -14.81
CA ASP A 101 -5.80 2.94 -15.68
C ASP A 101 -4.80 3.82 -14.90
N ARG A 102 -5.18 4.24 -13.69
CA ARG A 102 -4.28 4.99 -12.80
C ARG A 102 -3.04 4.18 -12.43
N ARG A 103 -3.19 2.89 -12.13
CA ARG A 103 -2.05 2.00 -11.87
C ARG A 103 -1.12 1.89 -13.08
N VAL A 104 -1.66 1.66 -14.28
CA VAL A 104 -0.85 1.60 -15.52
C VAL A 104 -0.07 2.91 -15.73
N LEU A 105 -0.66 4.06 -15.40
CA LEU A 105 0.06 5.32 -15.44
C LEU A 105 1.20 5.38 -14.42
N MET A 106 0.98 4.94 -13.20
CA MET A 106 2.02 4.89 -12.16
C MET A 106 3.19 3.98 -12.56
N GLU A 107 2.89 2.83 -13.19
CA GLU A 107 3.90 1.92 -13.73
C GLU A 107 4.69 2.58 -14.89
N ARG A 108 3.99 3.24 -15.80
CA ARG A 108 4.61 3.98 -16.91
C ARG A 108 5.52 5.13 -16.45
N LEU A 109 5.16 5.80 -15.38
CA LEU A 109 5.96 6.85 -14.76
C LEU A 109 7.15 6.31 -13.96
N GLY A 110 7.18 5.02 -13.67
CA GLY A 110 8.18 4.40 -12.79
C GLY A 110 7.92 4.66 -11.30
N ALA A 111 6.72 5.11 -10.95
CA ALA A 111 6.30 5.32 -9.57
C ALA A 111 5.79 4.04 -8.88
N LEU A 112 5.52 3.00 -9.66
CA LEU A 112 5.29 1.61 -9.23
C LEU A 112 6.03 0.67 -10.17
N LYS A 113 6.59 -0.41 -9.64
CA LYS A 113 7.21 -1.46 -10.45
C LYS A 113 6.17 -2.48 -10.91
N PRO A 114 6.14 -2.86 -12.20
CA PRO A 114 5.21 -3.88 -12.71
C PRO A 114 5.34 -5.23 -12.00
N GLU A 115 6.56 -5.60 -11.57
CA GLU A 115 6.88 -6.85 -10.90
C GLU A 115 6.17 -7.02 -9.53
N LEU A 116 5.74 -5.90 -8.93
CA LEU A 116 4.97 -5.93 -7.68
C LEU A 116 3.54 -6.44 -7.87
N HIS A 117 3.09 -6.54 -9.13
CA HIS A 117 1.73 -6.99 -9.47
C HIS A 117 0.66 -6.31 -8.61
N PHE A 118 0.73 -4.97 -8.48
CA PHE A 118 -0.13 -4.20 -7.59
C PHE A 118 -1.64 -4.41 -7.85
N GLY A 119 -2.01 -4.92 -9.03
CA GLY A 119 -3.37 -5.32 -9.35
C GLY A 119 -3.87 -6.48 -8.51
N THR A 120 -3.04 -7.48 -8.28
CA THR A 120 -3.40 -8.64 -7.45
C THR A 120 -3.54 -8.27 -5.98
N LEU A 121 -2.78 -7.25 -5.50
CA LEU A 121 -2.94 -6.70 -4.15
C LEU A 121 -4.32 -6.03 -3.97
N ALA A 122 -4.79 -5.32 -5.00
CA ALA A 122 -6.11 -4.71 -5.00
C ALA A 122 -7.24 -5.77 -5.05
N GLU A 123 -7.04 -6.86 -5.79
CA GLU A 123 -7.96 -8.01 -5.82
C GLU A 123 -8.02 -8.72 -4.46
N LEU A 124 -6.86 -8.93 -3.84
CA LEU A 124 -6.76 -9.53 -2.51
C LEU A 124 -7.50 -8.67 -1.45
N ARG A 125 -7.36 -7.34 -1.52
CA ARG A 125 -8.15 -6.42 -0.67
C ARG A 125 -9.66 -6.65 -0.83
N ASN A 126 -10.14 -6.87 -2.06
CA ASN A 126 -11.56 -7.13 -2.30
C ASN A 126 -12.00 -8.49 -1.70
N ARG A 127 -11.13 -9.50 -1.76
CA ARG A 127 -11.40 -10.82 -1.13
C ARG A 127 -11.48 -10.71 0.39
N ILE A 128 -10.64 -9.88 1.02
CA ILE A 128 -10.71 -9.60 2.46
C ILE A 128 -12.08 -9.01 2.86
N ALA A 129 -12.68 -8.16 2.01
CA ALA A 129 -14.00 -7.58 2.28
C ALA A 129 -15.14 -8.62 2.30
N HIS A 130 -14.90 -9.81 1.72
CA HIS A 130 -15.80 -10.96 1.71
C HIS A 130 -15.28 -12.10 2.59
N PHE A 131 -14.60 -11.76 3.66
CA PHE A 131 -14.08 -12.72 4.63
C PHE A 131 -15.21 -13.25 5.51
N TYR A 132 -15.56 -14.52 5.35
CA TYR A 132 -16.65 -15.16 6.10
C TYR A 132 -16.07 -16.00 7.25
N PRO A 133 -16.54 -15.78 8.50
CA PRO A 133 -15.99 -16.46 9.67
C PRO A 133 -16.18 -17.99 9.65
N ASP A 134 -17.16 -18.50 8.94
CA ASP A 134 -17.52 -19.91 8.93
C ASP A 134 -16.79 -20.78 7.88
N GLU A 135 -15.79 -20.22 7.18
CA GLU A 135 -15.06 -20.89 6.10
C GLU A 135 -13.56 -20.99 6.37
N SER A 136 -13.14 -21.75 7.38
CA SER A 136 -11.76 -21.83 7.90
C SER A 136 -10.70 -22.11 6.81
N ALA A 137 -11.03 -22.90 5.79
CA ALA A 137 -10.11 -23.17 4.68
C ALA A 137 -9.84 -21.92 3.82
N LYS A 138 -10.88 -21.12 3.51
CA LYS A 138 -10.74 -19.86 2.79
C LYS A 138 -10.05 -18.80 3.64
N GLN A 139 -10.32 -18.78 4.94
CA GLN A 139 -9.63 -17.91 5.86
C GLN A 139 -8.13 -18.19 5.86
N ALA A 140 -7.72 -19.46 5.98
CA ALA A 140 -6.33 -19.86 5.93
C ALA A 140 -5.65 -19.38 4.64
N GLU A 141 -6.30 -19.57 3.48
CA GLU A 141 -5.78 -19.12 2.19
C GLU A 141 -5.56 -17.60 2.17
N ILE A 142 -6.57 -16.81 2.56
CA ILE A 142 -6.50 -15.35 2.57
C ILE A 142 -5.41 -14.85 3.54
N LEU A 143 -5.35 -15.38 4.75
CA LEU A 143 -4.38 -14.97 5.76
C LEU A 143 -2.93 -15.27 5.34
N ASN A 144 -2.69 -16.45 4.76
CA ASN A 144 -1.39 -16.81 4.20
C ASN A 144 -0.99 -15.88 3.04
N GLU A 145 -1.93 -15.60 2.13
CA GLU A 145 -1.68 -14.74 0.98
C GLU A 145 -1.43 -13.28 1.41
N VAL A 146 -2.23 -12.73 2.33
CA VAL A 146 -2.04 -11.38 2.87
C VAL A 146 -0.67 -11.23 3.50
N HIS A 147 -0.26 -12.19 4.34
CA HIS A 147 1.06 -12.18 4.94
C HIS A 147 2.15 -12.22 3.85
N GLY A 148 2.06 -13.15 2.90
CA GLY A 148 3.06 -13.31 1.84
C GLY A 148 3.18 -12.08 0.94
N ARG A 149 2.05 -11.40 0.65
CA ARG A 149 2.01 -10.24 -0.24
C ARG A 149 2.23 -8.89 0.46
N SER A 150 2.28 -8.88 1.79
CA SER A 150 2.48 -7.64 2.55
C SER A 150 3.81 -6.94 2.23
N LYS A 151 4.85 -7.72 1.92
CA LYS A 151 6.16 -7.17 1.50
C LYS A 151 6.06 -6.40 0.19
N ASP A 152 5.36 -6.96 -0.80
CA ASP A 152 5.17 -6.33 -2.11
C ASP A 152 4.37 -5.04 -1.96
N LEU A 153 3.37 -5.03 -1.07
CA LEU A 153 2.59 -3.83 -0.78
C LEU A 153 3.43 -2.72 -0.14
N ILE A 154 4.28 -3.08 0.84
CA ILE A 154 5.21 -2.13 1.47
C ILE A 154 6.21 -1.59 0.43
N GLU A 155 6.72 -2.46 -0.45
CA GLU A 155 7.63 -2.00 -1.51
C GLU A 155 6.90 -1.10 -2.52
N GLY A 156 5.65 -1.37 -2.86
CA GLY A 156 4.83 -0.45 -3.68
C GLY A 156 4.69 0.94 -3.05
N TYR A 157 4.49 1.00 -1.74
CA TYR A 157 4.53 2.28 -1.01
C TYR A 157 5.91 2.94 -1.11
N ASN A 158 6.99 2.18 -0.90
CA ASN A 158 8.36 2.69 -0.97
C ASN A 158 8.71 3.26 -2.35
N GLU A 159 8.29 2.59 -3.43
CA GLU A 159 8.49 3.07 -4.80
C GLU A 159 7.77 4.40 -5.05
N ALA A 160 6.50 4.48 -4.65
CA ALA A 160 5.73 5.72 -4.76
C ALA A 160 6.36 6.86 -3.93
N LEU A 161 6.88 6.56 -2.73
CA LEU A 161 7.59 7.53 -1.89
C LEU A 161 8.86 8.03 -2.58
N ARG A 162 9.73 7.11 -3.09
CA ARG A 162 10.98 7.49 -3.77
C ARG A 162 10.71 8.35 -5.00
N TYR A 163 9.72 7.95 -5.79
CA TYR A 163 9.31 8.72 -6.97
C TYR A 163 8.88 10.13 -6.58
N ALA A 164 7.96 10.25 -5.61
CA ALA A 164 7.45 11.53 -5.18
C ALA A 164 8.56 12.43 -4.62
N ASP A 165 9.42 11.90 -3.76
CA ASP A 165 10.53 12.64 -3.15
C ASP A 165 11.50 13.16 -4.22
N GLN A 166 11.93 12.30 -5.14
CA GLN A 166 12.83 12.70 -6.21
C GLN A 166 12.19 13.74 -7.15
N LYS A 167 10.95 13.51 -7.56
CA LYS A 167 10.31 14.28 -8.62
C LYS A 167 9.77 15.63 -8.14
N PHE A 168 9.19 15.67 -6.96
CA PHE A 168 8.45 16.84 -6.48
C PHE A 168 9.10 17.55 -5.31
N PHE A 169 9.94 16.87 -4.53
CA PHE A 169 10.54 17.42 -3.32
C PHE A 169 12.06 17.56 -3.38
N GLY A 170 12.69 17.09 -4.48
CA GLY A 170 14.15 17.22 -4.67
C GLY A 170 14.97 16.48 -3.62
N ASN A 171 14.49 15.31 -3.18
CA ASN A 171 15.08 14.48 -2.12
C ASN A 171 15.17 15.18 -0.76
N LYS A 172 14.16 15.97 -0.42
CA LYS A 172 14.10 16.74 0.83
C LYS A 172 12.97 16.32 1.77
N LEU A 173 12.22 15.26 1.44
CA LEU A 173 11.26 14.70 2.39
C LEU A 173 12.00 14.04 3.55
N ASP A 174 11.59 14.39 4.77
CA ASP A 174 12.05 13.69 5.97
C ASP A 174 11.25 12.39 6.18
N LEU A 175 11.24 11.56 5.13
CA LEU A 175 10.60 10.25 5.10
C LEU A 175 11.55 9.25 4.45
N HIS A 176 11.70 8.09 5.10
CA HIS A 176 12.55 7.03 4.60
C HIS A 176 11.74 5.79 4.20
N PRO A 177 12.16 5.07 3.14
CA PRO A 177 11.57 3.78 2.79
C PRO A 177 11.59 2.82 3.97
N ILE A 178 10.54 2.04 4.11
CA ILE A 178 10.44 1.01 5.15
C ILE A 178 11.32 -0.16 4.74
N VAL A 179 12.32 -0.47 5.55
CA VAL A 179 13.21 -1.62 5.34
C VAL A 179 12.44 -2.89 5.69
N VAL A 180 12.18 -3.71 4.68
CA VAL A 180 11.60 -5.04 4.87
C VAL A 180 12.76 -6.03 5.02
N PRO A 181 12.87 -6.72 6.16
CA PRO A 181 13.93 -7.71 6.35
C PRO A 181 13.85 -8.78 5.25
N SER A 182 14.98 -9.09 4.62
CA SER A 182 15.10 -10.29 3.79
C SER A 182 14.89 -11.50 4.70
N VAL A 183 13.89 -12.35 4.37
CA VAL A 183 13.81 -13.67 5.03
C VAL A 183 15.10 -14.39 4.66
N PRO A 184 15.89 -14.89 5.64
CA PRO A 184 16.95 -15.81 5.29
C PRO A 184 16.28 -16.95 4.50
N GLU A 185 16.81 -17.23 3.30
CA GLU A 185 16.38 -18.40 2.52
C GLU A 185 16.61 -19.62 3.43
N CYS A 186 15.50 -20.12 4.01
CA CYS A 186 15.56 -21.36 4.75
C CYS A 186 15.90 -22.43 3.73
N GLY A 187 17.11 -22.98 3.85
CA GLY A 187 17.76 -23.84 2.86
C GLY A 187 16.79 -24.89 2.29
N ARG A 188 16.71 -24.92 0.99
CA ARG A 188 16.22 -26.10 0.26
C ARG A 188 17.27 -27.20 0.49
N THR A 189 17.03 -28.02 1.47
CA THR A 189 17.65 -29.34 1.57
C THR A 189 16.71 -30.37 0.99
#